data_b3617ceea318f9453e1361fd0d5849a5
#
_entry.id   b3617ceea318f9453e1361fd0d5849a5
#
_cell.length_a   1.000
_cell.length_b   1.000
_cell.length_c   1.000
_cell.angle_alpha   90.00
_cell.angle_beta   90.00
_cell.angle_gamma   90.00
#
_symmetry.space_group_name_H-M   'P 1'
#
loop_
_entity.id
_entity.type
_entity.pdbx_description
1 polymer ?
#
loop_
_entity_poly.entity_id
_entity_poly.type
_entity_poly.pdbx_seq_one_letter_code
_entity_poly.pdbx_strand_id
1 'polypeptide(L)'
;PMDEQGMRCDVLETELQKLAEEGKRAKFIYCIPTHQNPAGCTLQLDRREKLLELARRFNTFVLEDDAYGELWFETPPPPSLFALSNGDHGIKVSSFSKIIATGLRMGWIMGPPALVSRIAALRYDMGSSPFLGRVIAEMMRNGDLDRHITNLRRTYLKKLERVEDALAKYTASYATYTRPLGGFFLWLQL
;
A
#
# COMPACT_ATOMS: atom_id res chain seq x y z
N PRO A 1 4.55 -12.72 9.48
CA PRO A 1 3.43 -12.40 10.41
C PRO A 1 3.24 -10.90 10.55
N MET A 2 2.02 -10.52 10.96
CA MET A 2 1.63 -9.13 11.21
C MET A 2 0.98 -9.01 12.59
N ASP A 3 0.96 -7.80 13.10
CA ASP A 3 0.17 -7.38 14.25
C ASP A 3 -0.67 -6.15 13.89
N GLU A 4 -1.26 -5.48 14.86
CA GLU A 4 -2.11 -4.29 14.66
C GLU A 4 -1.38 -3.11 13.99
N GLN A 5 -0.05 -3.09 14.06
CA GLN A 5 0.80 -2.07 13.44
C GLN A 5 1.39 -2.54 12.09
N GLY A 6 0.96 -3.68 11.57
CA GLY A 6 1.40 -4.24 10.29
C GLY A 6 2.50 -5.28 10.40
N MET A 7 3.40 -5.32 9.43
CA MET A 7 4.46 -6.34 9.37
C MET A 7 5.39 -6.28 10.60
N ARG A 8 5.63 -7.43 11.21
CA ARG A 8 6.57 -7.60 12.32
C ARG A 8 8.00 -7.64 11.81
N CYS A 9 8.72 -6.54 11.99
CA CYS A 9 10.10 -6.39 11.50
C CYS A 9 11.10 -7.28 12.26
N ASP A 10 10.83 -7.61 13.52
CA ASP A 10 11.64 -8.55 14.32
C ASP A 10 11.63 -9.96 13.72
N VAL A 11 10.45 -10.44 13.34
CA VAL A 11 10.31 -11.75 12.68
C VAL A 11 10.91 -11.71 11.28
N LEU A 12 10.70 -10.63 10.54
CA LEU A 12 11.32 -10.46 9.22
C LEU A 12 12.86 -10.50 9.33
N GLU A 13 13.46 -9.83 10.31
CA GLU A 13 14.91 -9.84 10.53
C GLU A 13 15.41 -11.26 10.77
N THR A 14 14.72 -12.03 11.61
CA THR A 14 15.04 -13.44 11.88
C THR A 14 15.00 -14.28 10.61
N GLU A 15 13.99 -14.14 9.79
CA GLU A 15 13.86 -14.89 8.53
C GLU A 15 14.92 -14.49 7.49
N LEU A 16 15.25 -13.21 7.38
CA LEU A 16 16.30 -12.73 6.49
C LEU A 16 17.69 -13.24 6.95
N GLN A 17 17.94 -13.26 8.26
CA GLN A 17 19.17 -13.80 8.84
C GLN A 17 19.31 -15.29 8.53
N LYS A 18 18.26 -16.07 8.74
CA LYS A 18 18.23 -17.50 8.42
C LYS A 18 18.53 -17.77 6.94
N LEU A 19 17.91 -16.99 6.02
CA LEU A 19 18.21 -17.11 4.59
C LEU A 19 19.69 -16.82 4.30
N ALA A 20 20.28 -15.82 4.96
CA ALA A 20 21.69 -15.47 4.78
C ALA A 20 22.62 -16.59 5.27
N GLU A 21 22.33 -17.23 6.39
CA GLU A 21 23.04 -18.38 6.92
C GLU A 21 22.99 -19.60 5.98
N GLU A 22 21.89 -19.77 5.26
CA GLU A 22 21.73 -20.77 4.21
C GLU A 22 22.40 -20.40 2.87
N GLY A 23 23.10 -19.26 2.79
CA GLY A 23 23.70 -18.75 1.56
C GLY A 23 22.67 -18.25 0.54
N LYS A 24 21.44 -17.99 0.99
CA LYS A 24 20.31 -17.50 0.17
C LYS A 24 20.05 -16.02 0.41
N ARG A 25 19.32 -15.39 -0.51
CA ARG A 25 18.90 -14.00 -0.40
C ARG A 25 17.46 -13.85 -0.88
N ALA A 26 16.66 -13.10 -0.11
CA ALA A 26 15.35 -12.67 -0.59
C ALA A 26 15.51 -11.74 -1.79
N LYS A 27 14.76 -11.95 -2.85
CA LYS A 27 14.76 -11.07 -4.02
C LYS A 27 14.11 -9.74 -3.71
N PHE A 28 13.02 -9.77 -2.97
CA PHE A 28 12.31 -8.58 -2.48
C PHE A 28 11.47 -8.94 -1.25
N ILE A 29 11.11 -7.91 -0.49
CA ILE A 29 10.14 -7.95 0.60
C ILE A 29 8.88 -7.27 0.08
N TYR A 30 7.78 -8.01 -0.04
CA TYR A 30 6.49 -7.45 -0.45
C TYR A 30 5.69 -6.98 0.76
N CYS A 31 5.13 -5.77 0.69
CA CYS A 31 4.21 -5.29 1.71
C CYS A 31 3.18 -4.31 1.13
N ILE A 32 2.03 -4.23 1.81
CA ILE A 32 1.04 -3.16 1.67
C ILE A 32 1.16 -2.30 2.93
N PRO A 33 1.98 -1.24 2.93
CA PRO A 33 2.32 -0.53 4.16
C PRO A 33 1.21 0.41 4.65
N THR A 34 0.23 0.73 3.81
CA THR A 34 -0.84 1.68 4.10
C THR A 34 -2.19 1.04 3.81
N HIS A 35 -3.07 1.01 4.83
CA HIS A 35 -4.41 0.42 4.75
C HIS A 35 -4.40 -1.01 4.19
N GLN A 36 -3.61 -1.85 4.83
CA GLN A 36 -3.27 -3.21 4.39
C GLN A 36 -4.51 -4.05 4.08
N ASN A 37 -4.45 -4.76 2.99
CA ASN A 37 -5.46 -5.74 2.58
C ASN A 37 -5.05 -7.15 3.08
N PRO A 38 -5.83 -7.80 3.97
CA PRO A 38 -7.17 -7.43 4.44
C PRO A 38 -7.24 -6.78 5.83
N ALA A 39 -6.12 -6.62 6.54
CA ALA A 39 -6.12 -6.27 7.96
C ALA A 39 -6.49 -4.80 8.25
N GLY A 40 -6.47 -3.91 7.26
CA GLY A 40 -6.76 -2.48 7.44
C GLY A 40 -5.68 -1.68 8.19
N CYS A 41 -4.63 -2.33 8.69
CA CYS A 41 -3.56 -1.68 9.45
C CYS A 41 -2.66 -0.80 8.56
N THR A 42 -1.99 0.15 9.19
CA THR A 42 -1.00 1.02 8.53
C THR A 42 0.33 0.93 9.25
N LEU A 43 1.37 0.59 8.50
CA LEU A 43 2.73 0.50 9.00
C LEU A 43 3.22 1.90 9.43
N GLN A 44 3.57 2.05 10.71
CA GLN A 44 4.02 3.31 11.27
C GLN A 44 5.44 3.66 10.82
N LEU A 45 5.86 4.91 11.04
CA LEU A 45 7.11 5.45 10.51
C LEU A 45 8.33 4.64 10.97
N ASP A 46 8.41 4.33 12.25
CA ASP A 46 9.51 3.56 12.84
C ASP A 46 9.69 2.19 12.19
N ARG A 47 8.57 1.52 11.90
CA ARG A 47 8.59 0.23 11.19
C ARG A 47 8.95 0.37 9.71
N ARG A 48 8.56 1.48 9.06
CA ARG A 48 8.98 1.77 7.68
C ARG A 48 10.49 1.96 7.60
N GLU A 49 11.06 2.71 8.54
CA GLU A 49 12.50 2.93 8.64
C GLU A 49 13.25 1.62 8.92
N LYS A 50 12.74 0.81 9.88
CA LYS A 50 13.34 -0.51 10.18
C LYS A 50 13.28 -1.45 8.98
N LEU A 51 12.17 -1.45 8.24
CA LEU A 51 12.03 -2.27 7.03
C LEU A 51 13.07 -1.89 5.96
N LEU A 52 13.30 -0.59 5.76
CA LEU A 52 14.32 -0.10 4.82
C LEU A 52 15.75 -0.38 5.32
N GLU A 53 16.00 -0.29 6.63
CA GLU A 53 17.27 -0.70 7.22
C GLU A 53 17.57 -2.18 6.92
N LEU A 54 16.58 -3.05 7.14
CA LEU A 54 16.70 -4.48 6.85
C LEU A 54 16.92 -4.73 5.35
N ALA A 55 16.21 -4.01 4.48
CA ALA A 55 16.39 -4.15 3.04
C ALA A 55 17.82 -3.80 2.60
N ARG A 56 18.40 -2.74 3.15
CA ARG A 56 19.81 -2.36 2.88
C ARG A 56 20.79 -3.39 3.43
N ARG A 57 20.62 -3.79 4.69
CA ARG A 57 21.49 -4.74 5.38
C ARG A 57 21.57 -6.10 4.67
N PHE A 58 20.44 -6.59 4.18
CA PHE A 58 20.34 -7.87 3.48
C PHE A 58 20.39 -7.74 1.95
N ASN A 59 20.70 -6.56 1.43
CA ASN A 59 20.82 -6.27 0.00
C ASN A 59 19.61 -6.76 -0.81
N THR A 60 18.41 -6.42 -0.37
CA THR A 60 17.14 -6.75 -1.01
C THR A 60 16.33 -5.48 -1.31
N PHE A 61 15.25 -5.61 -2.09
CA PHE A 61 14.33 -4.51 -2.36
C PHE A 61 13.06 -4.65 -1.51
N VAL A 62 12.45 -3.50 -1.17
CA VAL A 62 11.07 -3.48 -0.69
C VAL A 62 10.15 -3.17 -1.86
N LEU A 63 9.20 -4.06 -2.14
CA LEU A 63 8.11 -3.85 -3.08
C LEU A 63 6.89 -3.35 -2.30
N GLU A 64 6.70 -2.04 -2.32
CA GLU A 64 5.57 -1.34 -1.72
C GLU A 64 4.36 -1.36 -2.66
N ASP A 65 3.30 -2.07 -2.28
CA ASP A 65 2.02 -2.01 -2.97
C ASP A 65 1.12 -0.96 -2.29
N ASP A 66 0.97 0.18 -2.94
CA ASP A 66 0.26 1.35 -2.41
C ASP A 66 -1.07 1.60 -3.14
N ALA A 67 -1.88 0.57 -3.25
CA ALA A 67 -3.18 0.69 -3.92
C ALA A 67 -4.20 1.55 -3.13
N TYR A 68 -3.99 1.76 -1.82
CA TYR A 68 -4.97 2.36 -0.90
C TYR A 68 -4.47 3.63 -0.20
N GLY A 69 -3.21 4.02 -0.34
CA GLY A 69 -2.58 5.11 0.42
C GLY A 69 -3.27 6.46 0.34
N GLU A 70 -3.95 6.73 -0.78
CA GLU A 70 -4.72 7.96 -0.96
C GLU A 70 -6.08 7.96 -0.22
N LEU A 71 -6.52 6.83 0.34
CA LEU A 71 -7.85 6.68 0.92
C LEU A 71 -7.84 6.76 2.46
N TRP A 72 -7.02 7.63 3.03
CA TRP A 72 -7.02 7.91 4.46
C TRP A 72 -8.22 8.78 4.89
N PHE A 73 -8.65 8.68 6.16
CA PHE A 73 -9.87 9.34 6.64
C PHE A 73 -9.60 10.65 7.35
N GLU A 74 -8.80 10.65 8.39
CA GLU A 74 -8.61 11.82 9.26
C GLU A 74 -7.20 12.42 9.12
N THR A 75 -6.19 11.56 9.12
CA THR A 75 -4.79 11.96 9.05
C THR A 75 -4.06 11.28 7.91
N PRO A 76 -3.19 11.98 7.19
CA PRO A 76 -2.35 11.36 6.17
C PRO A 76 -1.47 10.25 6.78
N PRO A 77 -1.24 9.16 6.04
CA PRO A 77 -0.31 8.12 6.47
C PRO A 77 1.14 8.63 6.46
N PRO A 78 2.07 7.93 7.14
CA PRO A 78 3.50 8.22 7.01
C PRO A 78 3.96 8.22 5.56
N PRO A 79 5.08 8.91 5.22
CA PRO A 79 5.64 8.90 3.87
C PRO A 79 5.89 7.49 3.36
N SER A 80 5.70 7.28 2.06
CA SER A 80 5.89 5.96 1.42
C SER A 80 7.32 5.45 1.62
N LEU A 81 7.48 4.12 1.62
CA LEU A 81 8.80 3.50 1.69
C LEU A 81 9.71 3.95 0.55
N PHE A 82 9.14 4.12 -0.64
CA PHE A 82 9.86 4.67 -1.79
C PHE A 82 10.38 6.08 -1.51
N ALA A 83 9.56 6.96 -0.93
CA ALA A 83 9.99 8.33 -0.58
C ALA A 83 11.07 8.33 0.51
N LEU A 84 10.90 7.53 1.57
CA LEU A 84 11.87 7.41 2.66
C LEU A 84 13.21 6.82 2.21
N SER A 85 13.20 5.98 1.18
CA SER A 85 14.41 5.37 0.62
C SER A 85 15.12 6.26 -0.39
N ASN A 86 14.57 7.40 -0.77
CA ASN A 86 15.01 8.20 -1.92
C ASN A 86 15.09 7.39 -3.23
N GLY A 87 14.25 6.36 -3.37
CA GLY A 87 14.24 5.44 -4.50
C GLY A 87 15.34 4.36 -4.45
N ASP A 88 16.16 4.32 -3.40
CA ASP A 88 17.13 3.26 -3.18
C ASP A 88 16.47 2.12 -2.39
N HIS A 89 16.68 0.85 -2.82
CA HIS A 89 16.05 -0.34 -2.24
C HIS A 89 14.50 -0.33 -2.20
N GLY A 90 13.84 0.72 -2.71
CA GLY A 90 12.38 0.87 -2.75
C GLY A 90 11.83 0.75 -4.18
N ILE A 91 10.78 -0.04 -4.33
CA ILE A 91 9.96 -0.11 -5.53
C ILE A 91 8.53 0.15 -5.07
N LYS A 92 7.86 1.12 -5.68
CA LYS A 92 6.46 1.42 -5.37
C LYS A 92 5.59 1.09 -6.58
N VAL A 93 4.54 0.32 -6.35
CA VAL A 93 3.48 0.09 -7.33
C VAL A 93 2.17 0.66 -6.81
N SER A 94 1.34 1.18 -7.71
CA SER A 94 0.02 1.66 -7.36
C SER A 94 -0.93 1.58 -8.55
N SER A 95 -2.19 1.88 -8.32
CA SER A 95 -3.26 1.74 -9.31
C SER A 95 -4.32 2.83 -9.15
N PHE A 96 -4.86 3.29 -10.26
CA PHE A 96 -6.04 4.16 -10.28
C PHE A 96 -7.35 3.42 -10.02
N SER A 97 -7.31 2.09 -9.90
CA SER A 97 -8.49 1.25 -9.72
C SER A 97 -9.29 1.57 -8.46
N LYS A 98 -8.63 2.02 -7.38
CA LYS A 98 -9.28 2.28 -6.09
C LYS A 98 -9.63 3.75 -5.88
N ILE A 99 -9.03 4.64 -6.66
CA ILE A 99 -9.21 6.08 -6.55
C ILE A 99 -9.94 6.72 -7.74
N ILE A 100 -10.14 5.98 -8.86
CA ILE A 100 -10.96 6.42 -9.98
C ILE A 100 -11.98 5.32 -10.34
N ALA A 101 -11.54 4.26 -11.02
CA ALA A 101 -12.40 3.15 -11.41
C ALA A 101 -11.63 1.88 -11.73
N THR A 102 -12.13 0.73 -11.30
CA THR A 102 -11.50 -0.58 -11.52
C THR A 102 -11.41 -0.96 -13.00
N GLY A 103 -12.35 -0.49 -13.82
CA GLY A 103 -12.41 -0.76 -15.25
C GLY A 103 -11.34 -0.05 -16.10
N LEU A 104 -10.66 0.96 -15.57
CA LEU A 104 -9.61 1.69 -16.30
C LEU A 104 -8.36 0.85 -16.60
N ARG A 105 -8.09 -0.15 -15.79
CA ARG A 105 -6.92 -1.05 -15.90
C ARG A 105 -5.59 -0.28 -16.01
N MET A 106 -5.47 0.83 -15.29
CA MET A 106 -4.29 1.69 -15.26
C MET A 106 -3.62 1.64 -13.89
N GLY A 107 -2.30 1.51 -13.90
CA GLY A 107 -1.44 1.55 -12.73
C GLY A 107 -0.06 2.07 -13.11
N TRP A 108 0.81 2.20 -12.14
CA TRP A 108 2.15 2.72 -12.34
C TRP A 108 3.15 2.07 -11.38
N ILE A 109 4.42 2.14 -11.75
CA ILE A 109 5.55 1.68 -10.96
C ILE A 109 6.60 2.79 -10.86
N MET A 110 7.18 2.95 -9.67
CA MET A 110 8.33 3.80 -9.40
C MET A 110 9.44 2.96 -8.77
N GLY A 111 10.67 3.24 -9.17
CA GLY A 111 11.85 2.51 -8.67
C GLY A 111 13.12 2.97 -9.37
N PRO A 112 14.26 2.34 -9.07
CA PRO A 112 15.51 2.62 -9.77
C PRO A 112 15.33 2.50 -11.30
N PRO A 113 15.76 3.49 -12.12
CA PRO A 113 15.47 3.53 -13.56
C PRO A 113 15.88 2.25 -14.30
N ALA A 114 17.04 1.70 -13.99
CA ALA A 114 17.53 0.47 -14.62
C ALA A 114 16.61 -0.74 -14.33
N LEU A 115 16.07 -0.83 -13.12
CA LEU A 115 15.15 -1.90 -12.75
C LEU A 115 13.79 -1.72 -13.42
N VAL A 116 13.23 -0.50 -13.39
CA VAL A 116 11.94 -0.19 -14.04
C VAL A 116 12.01 -0.47 -15.56
N SER A 117 13.12 -0.10 -16.22
CA SER A 117 13.34 -0.39 -17.65
C SER A 117 13.33 -1.89 -17.93
N ARG A 118 13.96 -2.71 -17.07
CA ARG A 118 13.95 -4.16 -17.22
C ARG A 118 12.57 -4.77 -17.00
N ILE A 119 11.82 -4.26 -16.03
CA ILE A 119 10.44 -4.70 -15.78
C ILE A 119 9.55 -4.32 -16.98
N ALA A 120 9.69 -3.10 -17.52
CA ALA A 120 8.95 -2.65 -18.69
C ALA A 120 9.21 -3.51 -19.92
N ALA A 121 10.44 -3.98 -20.11
CA ALA A 121 10.81 -4.86 -21.22
C ALA A 121 10.16 -6.27 -21.15
N LEU A 122 9.67 -6.67 -19.99
CA LEU A 122 8.98 -7.96 -19.79
C LEU A 122 7.47 -7.89 -20.03
N ARG A 123 6.92 -6.73 -20.41
CA ARG A 123 5.47 -6.58 -20.61
C ARG A 123 5.02 -7.25 -21.90
N TYR A 124 3.94 -8.01 -21.79
CA TYR A 124 3.30 -8.70 -22.93
C TYR A 124 1.91 -8.15 -23.25
N ASP A 125 1.44 -7.13 -22.50
CA ASP A 125 0.05 -6.67 -22.51
C ASP A 125 -0.22 -5.58 -23.57
N MET A 126 0.61 -5.43 -24.58
CA MET A 126 0.50 -4.41 -25.65
C MET A 126 0.49 -2.96 -25.11
N GLY A 127 0.68 -2.77 -23.82
CA GLY A 127 0.69 -1.47 -23.14
C GLY A 127 -0.67 -1.03 -22.58
N SER A 128 -0.63 0.06 -21.83
CA SER A 128 -1.81 0.74 -21.32
C SER A 128 -2.42 1.64 -22.40
N SER A 129 -3.72 1.90 -22.33
CA SER A 129 -4.41 2.80 -23.28
C SER A 129 -3.83 4.22 -23.25
N PRO A 130 -3.27 4.75 -24.33
CA PRO A 130 -2.78 6.12 -24.38
C PRO A 130 -3.91 7.15 -24.15
N PHE A 131 -5.12 6.86 -24.59
CA PHE A 131 -6.30 7.71 -24.39
C PHE A 131 -6.60 7.84 -22.89
N LEU A 132 -6.73 6.73 -22.18
CA LEU A 132 -6.99 6.74 -20.73
C LEU A 132 -5.83 7.41 -19.97
N GLY A 133 -4.60 7.19 -20.38
CA GLY A 133 -3.44 7.88 -19.82
C GLY A 133 -3.53 9.40 -19.94
N ARG A 134 -3.99 9.92 -21.08
CA ARG A 134 -4.22 11.35 -21.30
C ARG A 134 -5.36 11.89 -20.45
N VAL A 135 -6.49 11.17 -20.34
CA VAL A 135 -7.61 11.56 -19.49
C VAL A 135 -7.17 11.69 -18.04
N ILE A 136 -6.46 10.69 -17.50
CA ILE A 136 -5.95 10.72 -16.12
C ILE A 136 -4.96 11.88 -15.94
N ALA A 137 -4.03 12.08 -16.88
CA ALA A 137 -3.07 13.17 -16.81
C ALA A 137 -3.75 14.54 -16.81
N GLU A 138 -4.87 14.70 -17.52
CA GLU A 138 -5.65 15.94 -17.50
C GLU A 138 -6.37 16.14 -16.17
N MET A 139 -6.98 15.08 -15.61
CA MET A 139 -7.59 15.12 -14.29
C MET A 139 -6.57 15.53 -13.19
N MET A 140 -5.32 15.04 -13.29
CA MET A 140 -4.26 15.43 -12.38
C MET A 140 -3.88 16.91 -12.54
N ARG A 141 -3.69 17.39 -13.79
CA ARG A 141 -3.29 18.78 -14.06
C ARG A 141 -4.32 19.81 -13.58
N ASN A 142 -5.59 19.50 -13.74
CA ASN A 142 -6.70 20.40 -13.39
C ASN A 142 -7.06 20.33 -11.90
N GLY A 143 -6.42 19.45 -11.10
CA GLY A 143 -6.79 19.18 -9.72
C GLY A 143 -8.12 18.42 -9.55
N ASP A 144 -8.69 17.89 -10.64
CA ASP A 144 -9.94 17.11 -10.59
C ASP A 144 -9.75 15.82 -9.81
N LEU A 145 -8.59 15.17 -9.96
CA LEU A 145 -8.26 13.95 -9.22
C LEU A 145 -8.21 14.22 -7.71
N ASP A 146 -7.56 15.30 -7.28
CA ASP A 146 -7.44 15.64 -5.85
C ASP A 146 -8.81 15.96 -5.24
N ARG A 147 -9.66 16.70 -5.97
CA ARG A 147 -11.05 16.96 -5.53
C ARG A 147 -11.85 15.66 -5.43
N HIS A 148 -11.69 14.78 -6.40
CA HIS A 148 -12.37 13.48 -6.40
C HIS A 148 -11.91 12.61 -5.22
N ILE A 149 -10.61 12.48 -4.95
CA ILE A 149 -10.05 11.74 -3.82
C ILE A 149 -10.57 12.31 -2.50
N THR A 150 -10.62 13.63 -2.36
CA THR A 150 -11.18 14.29 -1.16
C THR A 150 -12.64 13.90 -0.94
N ASN A 151 -13.44 13.81 -1.99
CA ASN A 151 -14.84 13.38 -1.90
C ASN A 151 -14.94 11.88 -1.58
N LEU A 152 -14.06 11.06 -2.13
CA LEU A 152 -13.99 9.62 -1.80
C LEU A 152 -13.69 9.40 -0.32
N ARG A 153 -12.70 10.09 0.24
CA ARG A 153 -12.34 10.02 1.68
C ARG A 153 -13.56 10.28 2.56
N ARG A 154 -14.30 11.37 2.29
CA ARG A 154 -15.52 11.70 3.03
C ARG A 154 -16.61 10.63 2.88
N THR A 155 -16.76 10.11 1.67
CA THR A 155 -17.77 9.07 1.38
C THR A 155 -17.45 7.77 2.10
N TYR A 156 -16.18 7.34 2.08
CA TYR A 156 -15.76 6.09 2.73
C TYR A 156 -15.78 6.23 4.25
N LEU A 157 -15.42 7.38 4.82
CA LEU A 157 -15.55 7.63 6.25
C LEU A 157 -17.02 7.45 6.69
N LYS A 158 -17.98 8.06 5.99
CA LYS A 158 -19.41 7.88 6.30
C LYS A 158 -19.88 6.44 6.15
N LYS A 159 -19.29 5.68 5.23
CA LYS A 159 -19.60 4.24 5.11
C LYS A 159 -19.04 3.44 6.27
N LEU A 160 -17.81 3.75 6.71
CA LEU A 160 -17.20 3.13 7.88
C LEU A 160 -18.06 3.38 9.11
N GLU A 161 -18.45 4.62 9.42
CA GLU A 161 -19.32 4.97 10.55
C GLU A 161 -20.61 4.13 10.57
N ARG A 162 -21.27 3.99 9.43
CA ARG A 162 -22.47 3.14 9.31
C ARG A 162 -22.19 1.65 9.56
N VAL A 163 -21.03 1.16 9.13
CA VAL A 163 -20.62 -0.22 9.39
C VAL A 163 -20.32 -0.38 10.87
N GLU A 164 -19.63 0.56 11.51
CA GLU A 164 -19.35 0.56 12.95
C GLU A 164 -20.64 0.56 13.78
N ASP A 165 -21.63 1.39 13.44
CA ASP A 165 -22.95 1.39 14.08
C ASP A 165 -23.63 0.01 13.99
N ALA A 166 -23.58 -0.60 12.80
CA ALA A 166 -24.16 -1.93 12.58
C ALA A 166 -23.42 -3.02 13.37
N LEU A 167 -22.09 -2.99 13.38
CA LEU A 167 -21.26 -3.93 14.13
C LEU A 167 -21.52 -3.80 15.66
N ALA A 168 -21.55 -2.58 16.17
CA ALA A 168 -21.88 -2.33 17.57
C ALA A 168 -23.26 -2.88 17.95
N LYS A 169 -24.22 -2.77 17.05
CA LYS A 169 -25.60 -3.26 17.31
C LYS A 169 -25.74 -4.77 17.21
N TYR A 170 -25.05 -5.41 16.27
CA TYR A 170 -25.35 -6.80 15.91
C TYR A 170 -24.25 -7.81 16.26
N THR A 171 -23.01 -7.36 16.49
CA THR A 171 -21.86 -8.27 16.65
C THR A 171 -21.02 -8.03 17.90
N ALA A 172 -21.31 -7.00 18.69
CA ALA A 172 -20.47 -6.57 19.83
C ALA A 172 -20.21 -7.67 20.88
N SER A 173 -21.07 -8.70 20.96
CA SER A 173 -20.92 -9.79 21.92
C SER A 173 -19.95 -10.90 21.48
N TYR A 174 -19.55 -10.94 20.21
CA TYR A 174 -18.74 -12.04 19.67
C TYR A 174 -17.69 -11.63 18.63
N ALA A 175 -17.64 -10.36 18.25
CA ALA A 175 -16.64 -9.88 17.30
C ALA A 175 -15.99 -8.58 17.77
N THR A 176 -14.69 -8.48 17.56
CA THR A 176 -13.91 -7.26 17.82
C THR A 176 -13.18 -6.82 16.53
N TYR A 177 -12.78 -5.57 16.47
CA TYR A 177 -11.99 -5.04 15.35
C TYR A 177 -11.16 -3.84 15.80
N THR A 178 -10.08 -3.59 15.09
CA THR A 178 -9.36 -2.32 15.18
C THR A 178 -9.90 -1.37 14.11
N ARG A 179 -10.29 -0.15 14.50
CA ARG A 179 -10.82 0.86 13.58
C ARG A 179 -9.77 1.19 12.53
N PRO A 180 -10.05 1.02 11.22
CA PRO A 180 -9.11 1.35 10.17
C PRO A 180 -8.96 2.87 10.02
N LEU A 181 -7.74 3.32 9.72
CA LEU A 181 -7.44 4.74 9.46
C LEU A 181 -7.75 5.16 8.01
N GLY A 182 -8.16 4.22 7.17
CA GLY A 182 -8.47 4.42 5.76
C GLY A 182 -8.67 3.11 5.01
N GLY A 183 -8.69 3.20 3.67
CA GLY A 183 -8.82 2.02 2.80
C GLY A 183 -10.24 1.47 2.68
N PHE A 184 -10.34 0.17 2.40
CA PHE A 184 -11.61 -0.53 2.11
C PHE A 184 -11.91 -1.67 3.06
N PHE A 185 -10.99 -2.01 3.97
CA PHE A 185 -11.05 -3.25 4.73
C PHE A 185 -11.24 -2.98 6.21
N LEU A 186 -12.06 -3.80 6.81
CA LEU A 186 -12.25 -3.90 8.24
C LEU A 186 -12.11 -5.38 8.60
N TRP A 187 -11.14 -5.70 9.45
CA TRP A 187 -10.86 -7.06 9.87
C TRP A 187 -11.57 -7.37 11.18
N LEU A 188 -12.46 -8.37 11.16
CA LEU A 188 -13.18 -8.83 12.36
C LEU A 188 -12.47 -10.04 12.96
N GLN A 189 -12.30 -10.02 14.26
CA GLN A 189 -11.85 -11.14 15.08
C GLN A 189 -13.06 -11.70 15.83
N LEU A 190 -13.31 -13.01 15.66
CA LEU A 190 -14.42 -13.74 16.27
C LEU A 190 -13.97 -14.42 17.56
#